data_40761c98bbf4ab08e9c23472acb515b6
#
_entry.id   40761c98bbf4ab08e9c23472acb515b6
#
_cell.length_a   1.000
_cell.length_b   1.000
_cell.length_c   1.000
_cell.angle_alpha   90.00
_cell.angle_beta   90.00
_cell.angle_gamma   90.00
#
_symmetry.space_group_name_H-M   'P 1'
#
loop_
_entity.id
_entity.type
_entity.pdbx_description
1 polymer ?
#
loop_
_entity_poly.entity_id
_entity_poly.type
_entity_poly.pdbx_seq_one_letter_code
_entity_poly.pdbx_strand_id
1 'polypeptide(L)'
;YVQQDFGLSETLAGFIPSMVFIWFLLLSIPAALAMNRLGRKNMVQISNGITAIGMLIPFVHYNLATCMTAFVLLGIGNTILQVSLNPLLTNVVNGDALTSSLTAGQVVKAVSSFCGPFIAAFAAGTLGNWQYLFPIFALITLLSAAWLMCTPIREEAEAPQASPVGATFALLKDRTVLLLFLGIVFVVGVDVGM
;
A
#
# COMPACT_ATOMS: atom_id res chain seq x y z
N TYR A 1 0.30 -20.92 -2.74
CA TYR A 1 -1.12 -21.28 -2.97
C TYR A 1 -1.56 -20.90 -4.38
N VAL A 2 -1.58 -19.62 -4.79
CA VAL A 2 -2.00 -19.20 -6.15
C VAL A 2 -1.22 -19.93 -7.25
N GLN A 3 0.09 -20.10 -7.10
CA GLN A 3 0.91 -20.86 -8.03
C GLN A 3 0.47 -22.32 -8.14
N GLN A 4 0.15 -22.93 -7.03
CA GLN A 4 -0.27 -24.33 -6.94
C GLN A 4 -1.68 -24.54 -7.52
N ASP A 5 -2.61 -23.65 -7.21
CA ASP A 5 -4.01 -23.74 -7.64
C ASP A 5 -4.15 -23.60 -9.15
N PHE A 6 -3.34 -22.74 -9.77
CA PHE A 6 -3.40 -22.47 -11.22
C PHE A 6 -2.28 -23.13 -12.03
N GLY A 7 -1.38 -23.90 -11.38
CA GLY A 7 -0.27 -24.58 -12.06
C GLY A 7 0.68 -23.62 -12.78
N LEU A 8 0.91 -22.43 -12.21
CA LEU A 8 1.73 -21.41 -12.85
C LEU A 8 3.21 -21.79 -12.84
N SER A 9 3.93 -21.46 -13.90
CA SER A 9 5.38 -21.57 -13.93
C SER A 9 6.02 -20.63 -12.87
N GLU A 10 7.20 -20.96 -12.39
CA GLU A 10 7.93 -20.14 -11.42
C GLU A 10 8.12 -18.70 -11.90
N THR A 11 8.35 -18.53 -13.21
CA THR A 11 8.47 -17.21 -13.83
C THR A 11 7.18 -16.40 -13.72
N LEU A 12 6.02 -17.01 -14.03
CA LEU A 12 4.73 -16.34 -13.93
C LEU A 12 4.35 -16.05 -12.46
N ALA A 13 4.67 -16.95 -11.55
CA ALA A 13 4.47 -16.72 -10.12
C ALA A 13 5.32 -15.55 -9.59
N GLY A 14 6.55 -15.37 -10.10
CA GLY A 14 7.41 -14.24 -9.80
C GLY A 14 6.89 -12.90 -10.34
N PHE A 15 6.06 -12.90 -11.39
CA PHE A 15 5.43 -11.69 -11.90
C PHE A 15 4.32 -11.16 -10.99
N ILE A 16 3.72 -11.99 -10.14
CA ILE A 16 2.62 -11.57 -9.25
C ILE A 16 3.07 -10.45 -8.29
N PRO A 17 4.17 -10.58 -7.51
CA PRO A 17 4.69 -9.48 -6.73
C PRO A 17 5.05 -8.26 -7.59
N SER A 18 5.64 -8.48 -8.76
CA SER A 18 6.02 -7.41 -9.68
C SER A 18 4.82 -6.60 -10.14
N MET A 19 3.65 -7.22 -10.36
CA MET A 19 2.41 -6.52 -10.69
C MET A 19 1.97 -5.57 -9.57
N VAL A 20 2.23 -5.89 -8.30
CA VAL A 20 1.94 -4.99 -7.19
C VAL A 20 2.90 -3.80 -7.19
N PHE A 21 4.19 -4.05 -7.40
CA PHE A 21 5.22 -3.01 -7.30
C PHE A 21 5.31 -2.08 -8.50
N ILE A 22 4.95 -2.52 -9.71
CA ILE A 22 4.97 -1.68 -10.90
C ILE A 22 4.06 -0.45 -10.76
N TRP A 23 2.98 -0.58 -9.98
CA TRP A 23 2.05 0.52 -9.71
C TRP A 23 2.67 1.62 -8.85
N PHE A 24 3.67 1.30 -8.03
CA PHE A 24 4.43 2.33 -7.31
C PHE A 24 5.16 3.25 -8.29
N LEU A 25 5.76 2.69 -9.33
CA LEU A 25 6.45 3.49 -10.34
C LEU A 25 5.46 4.35 -11.14
N LEU A 26 4.32 3.78 -11.53
CA LEU A 26 3.38 4.44 -12.43
C LEU A 26 2.47 5.44 -11.71
N LEU A 27 2.02 5.13 -10.49
CA LEU A 27 0.98 5.89 -9.79
C LEU A 27 1.50 6.79 -8.67
N SER A 28 2.75 6.68 -8.25
CA SER A 28 3.27 7.50 -7.13
C SER A 28 3.12 9.00 -7.40
N ILE A 29 3.50 9.46 -8.59
CA ILE A 29 3.38 10.87 -8.97
C ILE A 29 1.91 11.30 -9.17
N PRO A 30 1.07 10.58 -9.97
CA PRO A 30 -0.35 10.89 -10.07
C PRO A 30 -1.09 10.87 -8.73
N ALA A 31 -0.78 9.91 -7.86
CA ALA A 31 -1.38 9.82 -6.54
C ALA A 31 -1.01 11.01 -5.66
N ALA A 32 0.25 11.46 -5.68
CA ALA A 32 0.69 12.65 -4.96
C ALA A 32 -0.02 13.91 -5.46
N LEU A 33 -0.19 14.06 -6.78
CA LEU A 33 -0.94 15.18 -7.36
C LEU A 33 -2.43 15.12 -7.00
N ALA A 34 -3.04 13.94 -7.02
CA ALA A 34 -4.43 13.73 -6.62
C ALA A 34 -4.63 14.04 -5.12
N MET A 35 -3.66 13.67 -4.27
CA MET A 35 -3.66 13.95 -2.84
C MET A 35 -3.75 15.45 -2.57
N ASN A 36 -3.05 16.28 -3.34
CA ASN A 36 -3.10 17.74 -3.20
C ASN A 36 -4.47 18.34 -3.53
N ARG A 37 -5.28 17.64 -4.35
CA ARG A 37 -6.62 18.10 -4.73
C ARG A 37 -7.72 17.53 -3.84
N LEU A 38 -7.62 16.25 -3.50
CA LEU A 38 -8.66 15.52 -2.79
C LEU A 38 -8.47 15.52 -1.27
N GLY A 39 -7.29 15.90 -0.80
CA GLY A 39 -6.91 15.81 0.61
C GLY A 39 -6.31 14.45 0.98
N ARG A 40 -5.50 14.45 2.02
CA ARG A 40 -4.73 13.26 2.45
C ARG A 40 -5.63 12.18 3.02
N LYS A 41 -6.60 12.56 3.87
CA LYS A 41 -7.57 11.63 4.48
C LYS A 41 -8.43 10.95 3.43
N ASN A 42 -8.95 11.71 2.46
CA ASN A 42 -9.79 11.17 1.40
C ASN A 42 -9.03 10.19 0.51
N MET A 43 -7.76 10.48 0.22
CA MET A 43 -6.91 9.56 -0.56
C MET A 43 -6.67 8.24 0.18
N VAL A 44 -6.46 8.26 1.50
CA VAL A 44 -6.36 7.03 2.31
C VAL A 44 -7.68 6.25 2.28
N GLN A 45 -8.83 6.92 2.33
CA GLN A 45 -10.15 6.28 2.23
C GLN A 45 -10.37 5.64 0.86
N ILE A 46 -10.02 6.33 -0.22
CA ILE A 46 -10.08 5.78 -1.59
C ILE A 46 -9.20 4.54 -1.70
N SER A 47 -7.98 4.59 -1.15
CA SER A 47 -7.07 3.46 -1.12
C SER A 47 -7.67 2.25 -0.39
N ASN A 48 -8.24 2.46 0.79
CA ASN A 48 -8.91 1.40 1.56
C ASN A 48 -10.10 0.80 0.78
N GLY A 49 -10.89 1.64 0.11
CA GLY A 49 -11.98 1.19 -0.75
C GLY A 49 -11.52 0.31 -1.92
N ILE A 50 -10.49 0.76 -2.65
CA ILE A 50 -9.90 0.01 -3.77
C ILE A 50 -9.32 -1.33 -3.28
N THR A 51 -8.62 -1.33 -2.16
CA THR A 51 -8.04 -2.53 -1.56
C THR A 51 -9.12 -3.52 -1.13
N ALA A 52 -10.19 -3.06 -0.47
CA ALA A 52 -11.30 -3.90 -0.05
C ALA A 52 -12.03 -4.53 -1.25
N ILE A 53 -12.30 -3.76 -2.30
CA ILE A 53 -12.90 -4.26 -3.55
C ILE A 53 -11.97 -5.30 -4.19
N GLY A 54 -10.67 -4.99 -4.30
CA GLY A 54 -9.67 -5.91 -4.84
C GLY A 54 -9.63 -7.25 -4.10
N MET A 55 -9.77 -7.22 -2.78
CA MET A 55 -9.82 -8.44 -1.95
C MET A 55 -11.12 -9.23 -2.14
N LEU A 56 -12.26 -8.59 -2.38
CA LEU A 56 -13.53 -9.27 -2.51
C LEU A 56 -13.74 -9.94 -3.88
N ILE A 57 -13.10 -9.46 -4.93
CA ILE A 57 -13.25 -9.99 -6.30
C ILE A 57 -12.90 -11.49 -6.37
N PRO A 58 -11.73 -11.97 -5.91
CA PRO A 58 -11.40 -13.38 -5.96
C PRO A 58 -12.28 -14.26 -5.09
N PHE A 59 -12.88 -13.68 -4.05
CA PHE A 59 -13.79 -14.40 -3.18
C PHE A 59 -15.13 -14.72 -3.88
N VAL A 60 -15.63 -13.80 -4.70
CA VAL A 60 -16.89 -13.99 -5.45
C VAL A 60 -16.70 -14.94 -6.62
N HIS A 61 -15.59 -14.82 -7.32
CA HIS A 61 -15.30 -15.63 -8.50
C HIS A 61 -13.81 -15.97 -8.56
N TYR A 62 -13.45 -17.18 -8.16
CA TYR A 62 -12.05 -17.59 -8.08
C TYR A 62 -11.58 -18.15 -9.43
N ASN A 63 -10.88 -17.32 -10.21
CA ASN A 63 -10.15 -17.74 -11.39
C ASN A 63 -8.86 -16.92 -11.55
N LEU A 64 -7.99 -17.32 -12.47
CA LEU A 64 -6.72 -16.63 -12.69
C LEU A 64 -6.90 -15.15 -13.03
N ALA A 65 -7.86 -14.80 -13.88
CA ALA A 65 -8.11 -13.42 -14.30
C ALA A 65 -8.57 -12.55 -13.13
N THR A 66 -9.46 -13.06 -12.26
CA THR A 66 -9.92 -12.33 -11.07
C THR A 66 -8.82 -12.18 -10.04
N CYS A 67 -7.96 -13.19 -9.85
CA CYS A 67 -6.78 -13.08 -8.99
C CYS A 67 -5.79 -12.04 -9.50
N MET A 68 -5.49 -12.02 -10.79
CA MET A 68 -4.61 -11.01 -11.39
C MET A 68 -5.19 -9.60 -11.24
N THR A 69 -6.49 -9.43 -11.47
CA THR A 69 -7.19 -8.15 -11.27
C THR A 69 -7.11 -7.70 -9.81
N ALA A 70 -7.26 -8.63 -8.87
CA ALA A 70 -7.12 -8.34 -7.44
C ALA A 70 -5.72 -7.84 -7.10
N PHE A 71 -4.66 -8.49 -7.60
CA PHE A 71 -3.29 -8.04 -7.36
C PHE A 71 -2.99 -6.67 -7.97
N VAL A 72 -3.56 -6.37 -9.14
CA VAL A 72 -3.49 -5.02 -9.74
C VAL A 72 -4.16 -3.99 -8.83
N LEU A 73 -5.39 -4.24 -8.36
CA LEU A 73 -6.11 -3.34 -7.46
C LEU A 73 -5.41 -3.19 -6.11
N LEU A 74 -4.86 -4.26 -5.57
CA LEU A 74 -4.03 -4.23 -4.36
C LEU A 74 -2.79 -3.35 -4.55
N GLY A 75 -2.12 -3.46 -5.69
CA GLY A 75 -0.98 -2.63 -6.04
C GLY A 75 -1.34 -1.16 -6.12
N ILE A 76 -2.44 -0.83 -6.79
CA ILE A 76 -2.97 0.53 -6.89
C ILE A 76 -3.32 1.07 -5.50
N GLY A 77 -4.10 0.34 -4.73
CA GLY A 77 -4.51 0.72 -3.37
C GLY A 77 -3.31 0.94 -2.45
N ASN A 78 -2.37 0.00 -2.45
CA ASN A 78 -1.16 0.09 -1.63
C ASN A 78 -0.28 1.30 -2.01
N THR A 79 -0.16 1.62 -3.30
CA THR A 79 0.57 2.81 -3.76
C THR A 79 -0.08 4.08 -3.24
N ILE A 80 -1.38 4.23 -3.42
CA ILE A 80 -2.13 5.40 -2.95
C ILE A 80 -2.02 5.52 -1.43
N LEU A 81 -2.16 4.41 -0.71
CA LEU A 81 -2.04 4.37 0.75
C LEU A 81 -0.67 4.87 1.21
N GLN A 82 0.40 4.34 0.65
CA GLN A 82 1.75 4.69 1.08
C GLN A 82 2.11 6.14 0.76
N VAL A 83 1.68 6.65 -0.40
CA VAL A 83 1.91 8.05 -0.79
C VAL A 83 1.14 9.01 0.13
N SER A 84 -0.04 8.63 0.61
CA SER A 84 -0.94 9.52 1.36
C SER A 84 -0.81 9.39 2.88
N LEU A 85 -0.46 8.18 3.38
CA LEU A 85 -0.45 7.90 4.82
C LEU A 85 0.66 8.65 5.55
N ASN A 86 1.87 8.69 5.00
CA ASN A 86 2.99 9.37 5.63
C ASN A 86 2.73 10.89 5.76
N PRO A 87 2.32 11.61 4.69
CA PRO A 87 1.93 13.01 4.81
C PRO A 87 0.70 13.24 5.72
N LEU A 88 -0.24 12.30 5.77
CA LEU A 88 -1.37 12.41 6.71
C LEU A 88 -0.88 12.35 8.16
N LEU A 89 0.07 11.48 8.45
CA LEU A 89 0.65 11.35 9.79
C LEU A 89 1.38 12.63 10.21
N THR A 90 2.06 13.31 9.29
CA THR A 90 2.72 14.60 9.57
C THR A 90 1.74 15.71 9.95
N ASN A 91 0.48 15.62 9.55
CA ASN A 91 -0.55 16.57 9.94
C ASN A 91 -1.09 16.33 11.35
N VAL A 92 -1.00 15.09 11.84
CA VAL A 92 -1.58 14.70 13.14
C VAL A 92 -0.56 14.74 14.25
N VAL A 93 0.71 14.46 13.91
CA VAL A 93 1.81 14.34 14.88
C VAL A 93 2.91 15.31 14.51
N ASN A 94 3.33 16.15 15.45
CA ASN A 94 4.37 17.16 15.27
C ASN A 94 5.60 16.89 16.16
N GLY A 95 6.74 17.43 15.74
CA GLY A 95 7.98 17.41 16.52
C GLY A 95 8.61 16.02 16.66
N ASP A 96 9.23 15.77 17.82
CA ASP A 96 9.98 14.54 18.08
C ASP A 96 9.12 13.27 18.07
N ALA A 97 7.82 13.39 18.33
CA ALA A 97 6.88 12.29 18.28
C ALA A 97 6.62 11.80 16.84
N LEU A 98 6.85 12.62 15.81
CA LEU A 98 6.63 12.25 14.42
C LEU A 98 7.53 11.09 13.99
N THR A 99 8.83 11.20 14.27
CA THR A 99 9.79 10.15 13.91
C THR A 99 9.47 8.83 14.62
N SER A 100 9.13 8.90 15.90
CA SER A 100 8.72 7.73 16.68
C SER A 100 7.45 7.09 16.12
N SER A 101 6.47 7.90 15.73
CA SER A 101 5.19 7.43 15.15
C SER A 101 5.39 6.79 13.78
N LEU A 102 6.22 7.37 12.91
CA LEU A 102 6.57 6.79 11.62
C LEU A 102 7.30 5.45 11.80
N THR A 103 8.25 5.38 12.74
CA THR A 103 8.97 4.15 13.06
C THR A 103 8.04 3.08 13.63
N ALA A 104 7.16 3.44 14.55
CA ALA A 104 6.15 2.53 15.09
C ALA A 104 5.25 1.97 13.98
N GLY A 105 4.84 2.79 13.03
CA GLY A 105 4.07 2.35 11.87
C GLY A 105 4.83 1.31 11.02
N GLN A 106 6.12 1.48 10.82
CA GLN A 106 6.95 0.51 10.09
C GLN A 106 7.12 -0.79 10.88
N VAL A 107 7.27 -0.73 12.21
CA VAL A 107 7.33 -1.93 13.08
C VAL A 107 6.01 -2.71 12.99
N VAL A 108 4.86 -2.04 13.08
CA VAL A 108 3.54 -2.69 12.92
C VAL A 108 3.42 -3.34 11.54
N LYS A 109 3.88 -2.67 10.49
CA LYS A 109 3.90 -3.23 9.14
C LYS A 109 4.77 -4.49 9.04
N ALA A 110 5.96 -4.46 9.63
CA ALA A 110 6.87 -5.61 9.65
C ALA A 110 6.25 -6.80 10.40
N VAL A 111 5.66 -6.56 11.58
CA VAL A 111 4.96 -7.60 12.35
C VAL A 111 3.79 -8.16 11.56
N SER A 112 2.99 -7.33 10.91
CA SER A 112 1.87 -7.76 10.07
C SER A 112 2.35 -8.62 8.88
N SER A 113 3.44 -8.23 8.24
CA SER A 113 4.05 -9.01 7.15
C SER A 113 4.56 -10.37 7.63
N PHE A 114 5.18 -10.40 8.82
CA PHE A 114 5.63 -11.65 9.44
C PHE A 114 4.44 -12.58 9.80
N CYS A 115 3.33 -12.03 10.27
CA CYS A 115 2.14 -12.82 10.60
C CYS A 115 1.39 -13.34 9.35
N GLY A 116 1.57 -12.73 8.19
CA GLY A 116 0.85 -13.08 6.96
C GLY A 116 0.90 -14.57 6.61
N PRO A 117 2.09 -15.21 6.49
CA PRO A 117 2.19 -16.65 6.19
C PRO A 117 1.51 -17.54 7.25
N PHE A 118 1.59 -17.17 8.53
CA PHE A 118 0.95 -17.93 9.61
C PHE A 118 -0.57 -17.85 9.53
N ILE A 119 -1.12 -16.67 9.23
CA ILE A 119 -2.57 -16.50 9.02
C ILE A 119 -3.02 -17.30 7.80
N ALA A 120 -2.23 -17.30 6.72
CA ALA A 120 -2.51 -18.07 5.52
C ALA A 120 -2.50 -19.60 5.82
N ALA A 121 -1.50 -20.08 6.54
CA ALA A 121 -1.41 -21.47 6.94
C ALA A 121 -2.56 -21.88 7.88
N PHE A 122 -2.93 -21.01 8.82
CA PHE A 122 -4.07 -21.21 9.71
C PHE A 122 -5.39 -21.30 8.93
N ALA A 123 -5.62 -20.37 8.00
CA ALA A 123 -6.82 -20.38 7.17
C ALA A 123 -6.91 -21.66 6.32
N ALA A 124 -5.80 -22.08 5.72
CA ALA A 124 -5.74 -23.32 4.95
C ALA A 124 -5.98 -24.57 5.81
N GLY A 125 -5.41 -24.62 7.03
CA GLY A 125 -5.50 -25.77 7.92
C GLY A 125 -6.82 -25.86 8.68
N THR A 126 -7.37 -24.75 9.15
CA THR A 126 -8.53 -24.72 10.06
C THR A 126 -9.84 -24.46 9.31
N LEU A 127 -9.83 -23.57 8.31
CA LEU A 127 -11.02 -23.23 7.53
C LEU A 127 -11.15 -24.10 6.26
N GLY A 128 -10.16 -24.95 5.99
CA GLY A 128 -10.15 -25.86 4.85
C GLY A 128 -9.90 -25.20 3.49
N ASN A 129 -9.84 -23.87 3.44
CA ASN A 129 -9.56 -23.13 2.22
C ASN A 129 -8.86 -21.79 2.53
N TRP A 130 -7.71 -21.57 1.94
CA TRP A 130 -6.94 -20.33 2.11
C TRP A 130 -7.63 -19.08 1.51
N GLN A 131 -8.60 -19.26 0.62
CA GLN A 131 -9.38 -18.17 0.00
C GLN A 131 -10.16 -17.35 1.02
N TYR A 132 -10.44 -17.87 2.20
CA TYR A 132 -11.06 -17.11 3.29
C TYR A 132 -10.20 -15.95 3.82
N LEU A 133 -8.93 -15.90 3.46
CA LEU A 133 -8.09 -14.72 3.70
C LEU A 133 -8.65 -13.47 3.06
N PHE A 134 -9.16 -13.57 1.84
CA PHE A 134 -9.64 -12.40 1.10
C PHE A 134 -10.76 -11.65 1.83
N PRO A 135 -11.86 -12.29 2.26
CA PRO A 135 -12.91 -11.60 3.00
C PRO A 135 -12.45 -11.15 4.39
N ILE A 136 -11.56 -11.88 5.05
CA ILE A 136 -11.03 -11.48 6.37
C ILE A 136 -10.24 -10.17 6.24
N PHE A 137 -9.30 -10.08 5.31
CA PHE A 137 -8.54 -8.85 5.08
C PHE A 137 -9.39 -7.72 4.53
N ALA A 138 -10.39 -8.01 3.68
CA ALA A 138 -11.36 -7.01 3.23
C ALA A 138 -12.14 -6.43 4.41
N LEU A 139 -12.59 -7.26 5.35
CA LEU A 139 -13.29 -6.81 6.56
C LEU A 139 -12.40 -5.93 7.43
N ILE A 140 -11.15 -6.34 7.67
CA ILE A 140 -10.18 -5.55 8.45
C ILE A 140 -9.94 -4.19 7.78
N THR A 141 -9.79 -4.16 6.46
CA THR A 141 -9.60 -2.92 5.71
C THR A 141 -10.82 -2.00 5.79
N LEU A 142 -12.03 -2.56 5.70
CA LEU A 142 -13.27 -1.79 5.85
C LEU A 142 -13.44 -1.25 7.27
N LEU A 143 -13.10 -2.02 8.29
CA LEU A 143 -13.10 -1.57 9.69
C LEU A 143 -12.10 -0.43 9.90
N SER A 144 -10.90 -0.53 9.31
CA SER A 144 -9.90 0.55 9.33
C SER A 144 -10.43 1.80 8.64
N ALA A 145 -11.09 1.66 7.49
CA ALA A 145 -11.71 2.76 6.77
C ALA A 145 -12.80 3.44 7.62
N ALA A 146 -13.68 2.64 8.23
CA ALA A 146 -14.74 3.15 9.11
C ALA A 146 -14.16 3.90 10.32
N TRP A 147 -13.12 3.34 10.95
CA TRP A 147 -12.42 4.01 12.04
C TRP A 147 -11.85 5.37 11.63
N LEU A 148 -11.18 5.42 10.48
CA LEU A 148 -10.62 6.66 9.96
C LEU A 148 -11.73 7.68 9.61
N MET A 149 -12.89 7.24 9.12
CA MET A 149 -14.04 8.12 8.89
C MET A 149 -14.54 8.77 10.18
N CYS A 150 -14.63 7.99 11.25
CA CYS A 150 -15.07 8.47 12.56
C CYS A 150 -14.04 9.39 13.26
N THR A 151 -12.78 9.36 12.81
CA THR A 151 -11.73 10.18 13.41
C THR A 151 -11.72 11.57 12.77
N PRO A 152 -12.02 12.67 13.54
CA PRO A 152 -11.96 14.02 13.00
C PRO A 152 -10.49 14.45 12.86
N ILE A 153 -9.93 14.33 11.68
CA ILE A 153 -8.61 14.86 11.35
C ILE A 153 -8.80 16.21 10.67
N ARG A 154 -8.27 17.26 11.25
CA ARG A 154 -8.18 18.56 10.61
C ARG A 154 -6.98 18.52 9.67
N GLU A 155 -7.26 18.47 8.38
CA GLU A 155 -6.24 18.72 7.38
C GLU A 155 -6.05 20.24 7.34
N GLU A 156 -4.86 20.72 7.72
CA GLU A 156 -4.50 22.08 7.38
C GLU A 156 -4.49 22.14 5.84
N ALA A 157 -5.38 22.95 5.31
CA ALA A 157 -5.38 23.29 3.91
C ALA A 157 -4.13 24.14 3.62
N GLU A 158 -2.97 23.52 3.59
CA GLU A 158 -1.86 24.10 2.86
C GLU A 158 -2.37 24.27 1.44
N ALA A 159 -2.47 25.54 1.01
CA ALA A 159 -2.83 25.86 -0.35
C ALA A 159 -2.03 24.94 -1.29
N PRO A 160 -2.69 24.24 -2.22
CA PRO A 160 -2.02 23.29 -3.08
C PRO A 160 -1.04 24.06 -3.96
N GLN A 161 0.16 24.24 -3.48
CA GLN A 161 1.26 24.51 -4.38
C GLN A 161 1.49 23.19 -5.09
N ALA A 162 0.77 23.02 -6.19
CA ALA A 162 1.08 21.99 -7.16
C ALA A 162 2.50 22.28 -7.63
N SER A 163 3.47 21.73 -6.90
CA SER A 163 4.85 21.76 -7.37
C SER A 163 4.84 21.08 -8.73
N PRO A 164 5.18 21.78 -9.81
CA PRO A 164 5.20 21.15 -11.12
C PRO A 164 6.12 19.93 -11.04
N VAL A 165 5.76 18.85 -11.71
CA VAL A 165 6.53 17.59 -11.73
C VAL A 165 8.03 17.87 -11.98
N GLY A 166 8.34 18.89 -12.79
CA GLY A 166 9.69 19.38 -13.01
C GLY A 166 10.41 19.86 -11.76
N ALA A 167 9.71 20.47 -10.80
CA ALA A 167 10.33 20.90 -9.54
C ALA A 167 10.69 19.70 -8.65
N THR A 168 9.92 18.62 -8.68
CA THR A 168 10.22 17.37 -7.97
C THR A 168 11.51 16.73 -8.51
N PHE A 169 11.69 16.69 -9.83
CA PHE A 169 12.94 16.23 -10.42
C PHE A 169 14.11 17.20 -10.20
N ALA A 170 13.84 18.50 -10.07
CA ALA A 170 14.87 19.47 -9.75
C ALA A 170 15.47 19.26 -8.34
N LEU A 171 14.69 18.72 -7.39
CA LEU A 171 15.18 18.36 -6.07
C LEU A 171 16.26 17.28 -6.09
N LEU A 172 16.26 16.39 -7.09
CA LEU A 172 17.32 15.38 -7.26
C LEU A 172 18.68 16.00 -7.66
N LYS A 173 18.74 17.28 -7.98
CA LYS A 173 20.00 17.99 -8.20
C LYS A 173 20.70 18.31 -6.87
N ASP A 174 19.95 18.37 -5.78
CA ASP A 174 20.55 18.49 -4.45
C ASP A 174 21.23 17.17 -4.07
N ARG A 175 22.51 17.26 -3.72
CA ARG A 175 23.33 16.09 -3.40
C ARG A 175 22.78 15.31 -2.20
N THR A 176 22.24 16.00 -1.21
CA THR A 176 21.67 15.37 -0.01
C THR A 176 20.40 14.59 -0.35
N VAL A 177 19.51 15.22 -1.14
CA VAL A 177 18.27 14.57 -1.59
C VAL A 177 18.57 13.37 -2.48
N LEU A 178 19.56 13.49 -3.39
CA LEU A 178 19.98 12.37 -4.24
C LEU A 178 20.56 11.21 -3.43
N LEU A 179 21.39 11.47 -2.44
CA LEU A 179 21.97 10.42 -1.59
C LEU A 179 20.90 9.72 -0.73
N LEU A 180 19.95 10.48 -0.18
CA LEU A 180 18.82 9.92 0.55
C LEU A 180 17.93 9.07 -0.37
N PHE A 181 17.64 9.56 -1.57
CA PHE A 181 16.87 8.81 -2.56
C PHE A 181 17.55 7.49 -2.93
N LEU A 182 18.85 7.52 -3.25
CA LEU A 182 19.62 6.31 -3.55
C LEU A 182 19.67 5.37 -2.36
N GLY A 183 19.87 5.89 -1.13
CA GLY A 183 19.81 5.09 0.08
C GLY A 183 18.50 4.33 0.23
N ILE A 184 17.36 5.00 0.02
CA ILE A 184 16.04 4.37 0.08
C ILE A 184 15.90 3.32 -1.03
N VAL A 185 16.33 3.61 -2.25
CA VAL A 185 16.26 2.66 -3.39
C VAL A 185 17.05 1.39 -3.08
N PHE A 186 18.26 1.52 -2.54
CA PHE A 186 19.08 0.36 -2.19
C PHE A 186 18.47 -0.46 -1.04
N VAL A 187 18.02 0.21 0.03
CA VAL A 187 17.42 -0.47 1.19
C VAL A 187 16.15 -1.22 0.77
N VAL A 188 15.24 -0.56 0.05
CA VAL A 188 14.00 -1.19 -0.42
C VAL A 188 14.30 -2.29 -1.46
N GLY A 189 15.29 -2.07 -2.34
CA GLY A 189 15.70 -3.06 -3.33
C GLY A 189 16.22 -4.36 -2.71
N VAL A 190 16.98 -4.26 -1.62
CA VAL A 190 17.44 -5.42 -0.86
C VAL A 190 16.30 -6.09 -0.10
N ASP A 191 15.42 -5.29 0.54
CA ASP A 191 14.31 -5.80 1.35
C ASP A 191 13.28 -6.58 0.52
N VAL A 192 13.07 -6.16 -0.72
CA VAL A 192 12.11 -6.80 -1.64
C VAL A 192 12.77 -7.93 -2.46
N GLY A 193 14.08 -7.88 -2.65
CA GLY A 193 14.84 -8.85 -3.46
C GLY A 193 15.30 -10.10 -2.72
N MET A 194 15.17 -10.12 -1.38
CA MET A 194 15.42 -11.28 -0.53
C MET A 194 14.13 -12.01 -0.18
#